data_794e9bbca5fabe801aa0c862dba3d850
#
_entry.id   794e9bbca5fabe801aa0c862dba3d850
#
_cell.length_a   1.000
_cell.length_b   1.000
_cell.length_c   1.000
_cell.angle_alpha   90.00
_cell.angle_beta   90.00
_cell.angle_gamma   90.00
#
_symmetry.space_group_name_H-M   'P 1'
#
loop_
_entity.id
_entity.type
_entity.pdbx_description
1 polymer ?
#
loop_
_entity_poly.entity_id
_entity_poly.type
_entity_poly.pdbx_seq_one_letter_code
_entity_poly.pdbx_strand_id
1 'polypeptide(L)'
;MKPETQIGQKLQKLNRIAGVTHLIQGVALAFILNAETTIPVITRFFDETADGVMPVSKTLFEFPIALIAPIFLLLSAAAHLFISSPNYVRRYEQNIEKGINPARWWEYAFSSSLMLVVLLMLGGLIELSSVVFIFFLNFIMNLMGLMMEKYNQLTDKTSWLPFNIGVLAG
;
A
#
# COMPACT_ATOMS: atom_id res chain seq x y z
N MET A 1 13.19 25.59 -21.46
CA MET A 1 13.04 24.68 -20.31
C MET A 1 13.14 25.51 -19.04
N LYS A 2 12.11 25.60 -18.19
CA LYS A 2 12.24 26.29 -16.89
C LYS A 2 13.26 25.51 -16.03
N PRO A 3 14.18 26.20 -15.34
CA PRO A 3 15.10 25.54 -14.43
C PRO A 3 14.33 24.86 -13.28
N GLU A 4 14.88 23.75 -12.77
CA GLU A 4 14.38 23.09 -11.56
C GLU A 4 14.34 24.09 -10.41
N THR A 5 13.24 24.13 -9.69
CA THR A 5 13.14 24.99 -8.49
C THR A 5 14.02 24.41 -7.37
N GLN A 6 14.50 25.25 -6.45
CA GLN A 6 15.26 24.79 -5.28
C GLN A 6 14.46 23.76 -4.45
N ILE A 7 13.12 23.92 -4.39
CA ILE A 7 12.21 22.99 -3.74
C ILE A 7 12.22 21.64 -4.48
N GLY A 8 12.15 21.66 -5.81
CA GLY A 8 12.19 20.45 -6.63
C GLY A 8 13.46 19.63 -6.44
N GLN A 9 14.63 20.28 -6.44
CA GLN A 9 15.91 19.61 -6.19
C GLN A 9 15.97 19.00 -4.79
N LYS A 10 15.45 19.68 -3.77
CA LYS A 10 15.37 19.15 -2.40
C LYS A 10 14.44 17.93 -2.32
N LEU A 11 13.26 17.99 -2.93
CA LEU A 11 12.32 16.87 -3.00
C LEU A 11 12.91 15.68 -3.74
N GLN A 12 13.57 15.91 -4.86
CA GLN A 12 14.26 14.85 -5.61
C GLN A 12 15.33 14.16 -4.78
N LYS A 13 16.16 14.93 -4.08
CA LYS A 13 17.20 14.39 -3.18
C LYS A 13 16.60 13.56 -2.06
N LEU A 14 15.54 14.05 -1.42
CA LEU A 14 14.84 13.32 -0.34
C LEU A 14 14.23 12.01 -0.84
N ASN A 15 13.57 12.03 -2.01
CA ASN A 15 13.03 10.82 -2.60
C ASN A 15 14.12 9.81 -2.97
N ARG A 16 15.27 10.25 -3.50
CA ARG A 16 16.41 9.34 -3.77
C ARG A 16 16.94 8.70 -2.48
N ILE A 17 17.11 9.49 -1.42
CA ILE A 17 17.56 8.97 -0.12
C ILE A 17 16.55 7.95 0.40
N ALA A 18 15.25 8.27 0.42
CA ALA A 18 14.22 7.37 0.87
C ALA A 18 14.20 6.07 0.03
N GLY A 19 14.26 6.19 -1.30
CA GLY A 19 14.27 5.04 -2.20
C GLY A 19 15.47 4.11 -1.97
N VAL A 20 16.67 4.67 -1.81
CA VAL A 20 17.87 3.88 -1.51
C VAL A 20 17.77 3.24 -0.12
N THR A 21 17.27 3.96 0.88
CA THR A 21 17.08 3.41 2.23
C THR A 21 16.11 2.23 2.22
N HIS A 22 14.94 2.38 1.59
CA HIS A 22 13.97 1.28 1.46
C HIS A 22 14.51 0.11 0.64
N LEU A 23 15.30 0.38 -0.40
CA LEU A 23 15.96 -0.67 -1.18
C LEU A 23 16.91 -1.50 -0.31
N ILE A 24 17.78 -0.83 0.45
CA ILE A 24 18.72 -1.51 1.36
C ILE A 24 17.95 -2.32 2.41
N GLN A 25 16.92 -1.73 3.03
CA GLN A 25 16.09 -2.41 4.02
C GLN A 25 15.37 -3.62 3.43
N GLY A 26 14.73 -3.48 2.26
CA GLY A 26 14.01 -4.57 1.60
C GLY A 26 14.93 -5.71 1.21
N VAL A 27 16.09 -5.41 0.65
CA VAL A 27 17.10 -6.42 0.30
C VAL A 27 17.65 -7.09 1.56
N ALA A 28 18.01 -6.34 2.59
CA ALA A 28 18.49 -6.90 3.85
C ALA A 28 17.48 -7.85 4.48
N LEU A 29 16.20 -7.46 4.55
CA LEU A 29 15.13 -8.32 5.08
C LEU A 29 14.92 -9.57 4.24
N ALA A 30 15.02 -9.48 2.91
CA ALA A 30 14.89 -10.64 2.04
C ALA A 30 15.99 -11.70 2.29
N PHE A 31 17.17 -11.28 2.77
CA PHE A 31 18.25 -12.21 3.15
C PHE A 31 18.15 -12.70 4.60
N ILE A 32 17.62 -11.88 5.51
CA ILE A 32 17.56 -12.20 6.94
C ILE A 32 16.34 -13.09 7.26
N LEU A 33 15.21 -12.84 6.60
CA LEU A 33 13.97 -13.56 6.87
C LEU A 33 13.99 -14.93 6.20
N ASN A 34 13.53 -15.94 6.94
CA ASN A 34 13.36 -17.29 6.39
C ASN A 34 12.10 -17.35 5.52
N ALA A 35 12.30 -17.47 4.21
CA ALA A 35 11.21 -17.58 3.24
C ALA A 35 10.30 -18.82 3.43
N GLU A 36 10.75 -19.80 4.18
CA GLU A 36 9.96 -21.00 4.53
C GLU A 36 8.90 -20.72 5.60
N THR A 37 8.96 -19.55 6.27
CA THR A 37 7.94 -19.18 7.25
C THR A 37 6.64 -18.86 6.54
N THR A 38 5.68 -19.77 6.66
CA THR A 38 4.37 -19.65 6.03
C THR A 38 3.26 -19.51 7.06
N ILE A 39 2.13 -18.97 6.62
CA ILE A 39 0.87 -18.96 7.36
C ILE A 39 -0.20 -19.56 6.46
N PRO A 40 -1.02 -20.52 6.93
CA PRO A 40 -2.09 -21.07 6.13
C PRO A 40 -3.15 -20.01 5.82
N VAL A 41 -3.53 -19.89 4.56
CA VAL A 41 -4.70 -19.12 4.14
C VAL A 41 -5.86 -20.09 4.02
N ILE A 42 -6.92 -19.83 4.79
CA ILE A 42 -8.09 -20.71 4.88
C ILE A 42 -9.31 -20.09 4.22
N THR A 43 -10.26 -20.93 3.88
CA THR A 43 -11.65 -20.54 3.64
C THR A 43 -12.57 -21.25 4.62
N ARG A 44 -13.69 -20.62 4.94
CA ARG A 44 -14.74 -21.21 5.79
C ARG A 44 -16.01 -21.33 4.99
N PHE A 45 -16.69 -22.45 5.15
CA PHE A 45 -17.99 -22.72 4.53
C PHE A 45 -18.80 -23.66 5.42
N PHE A 46 -20.09 -23.75 5.16
CA PHE A 46 -20.95 -24.72 5.83
C PHE A 46 -20.95 -26.01 5.02
N ASP A 47 -20.76 -27.13 5.71
CA ASP A 47 -20.82 -28.47 5.13
C ASP A 47 -21.81 -29.34 5.91
N GLU A 48 -22.43 -30.30 5.22
CA GLU A 48 -23.35 -31.26 5.82
C GLU A 48 -22.53 -32.44 6.41
N THR A 49 -22.60 -32.54 7.73
CA THR A 49 -21.92 -33.61 8.49
C THR A 49 -22.94 -34.53 9.15
N ALA A 50 -22.49 -35.61 9.78
CA ALA A 50 -23.38 -36.52 10.51
C ALA A 50 -24.16 -35.84 11.65
N ASP A 51 -23.62 -34.74 12.19
CA ASP A 51 -24.21 -33.94 13.28
C ASP A 51 -25.01 -32.72 12.77
N GLY A 52 -25.23 -32.60 11.47
CA GLY A 52 -25.94 -31.50 10.82
C GLY A 52 -25.04 -30.57 10.02
N VAL A 53 -25.55 -29.38 9.67
CA VAL A 53 -24.79 -28.36 8.93
C VAL A 53 -23.84 -27.63 9.88
N MET A 54 -22.55 -27.84 9.69
CA MET A 54 -21.50 -27.30 10.57
C MET A 54 -20.52 -26.41 9.79
N PRO A 55 -19.96 -25.34 10.43
CA PRO A 55 -18.90 -24.58 9.81
C PRO A 55 -17.59 -25.37 9.75
N VAL A 56 -17.06 -25.53 8.56
CA VAL A 56 -15.77 -26.21 8.32
C VAL A 56 -14.75 -25.24 7.74
N SER A 57 -13.48 -25.51 7.99
CA SER A 57 -12.37 -24.74 7.47
C SER A 57 -11.53 -25.59 6.54
N LYS A 58 -11.08 -25.03 5.43
CA LYS A 58 -10.17 -25.66 4.48
C LYS A 58 -8.99 -24.76 4.20
N THR A 59 -7.78 -25.27 4.36
CA THR A 59 -6.57 -24.58 3.90
C THR A 59 -6.55 -24.57 2.38
N LEU A 60 -6.40 -23.38 1.80
CA LEU A 60 -6.31 -23.18 0.36
C LEU A 60 -4.86 -23.27 -0.11
N PHE A 61 -3.98 -22.59 0.59
CA PHE A 61 -2.54 -22.58 0.32
C PHE A 61 -1.76 -22.05 1.53
N GLU A 62 -0.47 -22.32 1.56
CA GLU A 62 0.48 -21.75 2.50
C GLU A 62 1.05 -20.45 1.94
N PHE A 63 0.96 -19.38 2.71
CA PHE A 63 1.38 -18.06 2.29
C PHE A 63 2.72 -17.67 2.92
N PRO A 64 3.78 -17.39 2.13
CA PRO A 64 5.10 -17.05 2.65
C PRO A 64 5.11 -15.63 3.25
N ILE A 65 4.61 -15.50 4.48
CA ILE A 65 4.39 -14.22 5.16
C ILE A 65 5.68 -13.40 5.28
N ALA A 66 6.82 -14.08 5.47
CA ALA A 66 8.12 -13.43 5.59
C ALA A 66 8.53 -12.63 4.34
N LEU A 67 8.01 -12.98 3.16
CA LEU A 67 8.36 -12.28 1.93
C LEU A 67 7.63 -10.95 1.73
N ILE A 68 6.52 -10.71 2.44
CA ILE A 68 5.73 -9.49 2.22
C ILE A 68 6.45 -8.26 2.76
N ALA A 69 7.12 -8.36 3.91
CA ALA A 69 7.86 -7.24 4.46
C ALA A 69 8.93 -6.70 3.48
N PRO A 70 9.81 -7.52 2.89
CA PRO A 70 10.68 -7.04 1.83
C PRO A 70 9.93 -6.53 0.59
N ILE A 71 8.82 -7.16 0.18
CA ILE A 71 8.06 -6.76 -1.01
C ILE A 71 7.52 -5.34 -0.86
N PHE A 72 6.86 -4.98 0.24
CA PHE A 72 6.33 -3.62 0.37
C PHE A 72 7.44 -2.56 0.48
N LEU A 73 8.58 -2.88 1.11
CA LEU A 73 9.74 -1.99 1.13
C LEU A 73 10.34 -1.77 -0.27
N LEU A 74 10.42 -2.84 -1.07
CA LEU A 74 10.88 -2.74 -2.46
C LEU A 74 9.89 -1.97 -3.34
N LEU A 75 8.57 -2.09 -3.10
CA LEU A 75 7.56 -1.26 -3.75
C LEU A 75 7.75 0.23 -3.42
N SER A 76 7.94 0.56 -2.15
CA SER A 76 8.21 1.95 -1.74
C SER A 76 9.54 2.45 -2.31
N ALA A 77 10.59 1.61 -2.35
CA ALA A 77 11.85 1.94 -3.00
C ALA A 77 11.64 2.27 -4.48
N ALA A 78 10.92 1.41 -5.20
CA ALA A 78 10.64 1.60 -6.62
C ALA A 78 9.85 2.89 -6.87
N ALA A 79 8.84 3.18 -6.05
CA ALA A 79 8.04 4.40 -6.15
C ALA A 79 8.90 5.66 -5.93
N HIS A 80 9.70 5.72 -4.88
CA HIS A 80 10.59 6.84 -4.59
C HIS A 80 11.65 7.06 -5.67
N LEU A 81 12.26 5.99 -6.17
CA LEU A 81 13.24 6.07 -7.25
C LEU A 81 12.57 6.50 -8.56
N PHE A 82 11.38 6.00 -8.87
CA PHE A 82 10.59 6.42 -10.04
C PHE A 82 10.25 7.91 -9.98
N ILE A 83 9.73 8.40 -8.86
CA ILE A 83 9.37 9.81 -8.65
C ILE A 83 10.59 10.73 -8.84
N SER A 84 11.78 10.30 -8.38
CA SER A 84 13.03 11.04 -8.50
C SER A 84 13.75 10.87 -9.84
N SER A 85 13.20 10.06 -10.76
CA SER A 85 13.80 9.83 -12.08
C SER A 85 13.71 11.08 -12.98
N PRO A 86 14.66 11.26 -13.93
CA PRO A 86 14.63 12.40 -14.86
C PRO A 86 13.34 12.49 -15.69
N ASN A 87 12.71 11.33 -15.95
CA ASN A 87 11.50 11.25 -16.77
C ASN A 87 10.23 11.70 -16.04
N TYR A 88 10.20 11.58 -14.69
CA TYR A 88 8.99 11.82 -13.92
C TYR A 88 9.10 13.03 -12.95
N VAL A 89 10.30 13.43 -12.53
CA VAL A 89 10.52 14.45 -11.50
C VAL A 89 9.78 15.76 -11.80
N ARG A 90 9.77 16.22 -13.05
CA ARG A 90 9.07 17.45 -13.44
C ARG A 90 7.56 17.35 -13.27
N ARG A 91 6.98 16.21 -13.64
CA ARG A 91 5.55 15.95 -13.45
C ARG A 91 5.20 15.89 -11.97
N TYR A 92 6.08 15.30 -11.18
CA TYR A 92 5.96 15.26 -9.73
C TYR A 92 5.98 16.68 -9.13
N GLU A 93 6.96 17.52 -9.49
CA GLU A 93 7.03 18.94 -9.06
C GLU A 93 5.76 19.71 -9.40
N GLN A 94 5.30 19.62 -10.65
CA GLN A 94 4.08 20.29 -11.09
C GLN A 94 2.83 19.85 -10.31
N ASN A 95 2.76 18.59 -9.92
CA ASN A 95 1.67 18.08 -9.11
C ASN A 95 1.75 18.63 -7.68
N ILE A 96 2.94 18.65 -7.07
CA ILE A 96 3.14 19.21 -5.73
C ILE A 96 2.84 20.72 -5.69
N GLU A 97 3.24 21.48 -6.71
CA GLU A 97 2.89 22.91 -6.83
C GLU A 97 1.36 23.14 -6.88
N LYS A 98 0.62 22.17 -7.42
CA LYS A 98 -0.86 22.19 -7.44
C LYS A 98 -1.48 21.64 -6.13
N GLY A 99 -0.69 21.22 -5.17
CA GLY A 99 -1.17 20.61 -3.93
C GLY A 99 -1.72 19.20 -4.10
N ILE A 100 -1.29 18.45 -5.15
CA ILE A 100 -1.67 17.06 -5.37
C ILE A 100 -0.45 16.15 -5.38
N ASN A 101 -0.58 14.94 -4.84
CA ASN A 101 0.50 13.95 -4.88
C ASN A 101 0.00 12.55 -5.29
N PRO A 102 -0.36 12.34 -6.55
CA PRO A 102 -0.91 11.07 -7.01
C PRO A 102 0.05 9.88 -6.77
N ALA A 103 1.37 10.11 -6.93
CA ALA A 103 2.37 9.06 -6.76
C ALA A 103 2.37 8.51 -5.33
N ARG A 104 2.27 9.38 -4.32
CA ARG A 104 2.16 8.98 -2.90
C ARG A 104 0.91 8.14 -2.65
N TRP A 105 -0.24 8.57 -3.14
CA TRP A 105 -1.49 7.87 -2.89
C TRP A 105 -1.53 6.49 -3.53
N TRP A 106 -1.00 6.36 -4.74
CA TRP A 106 -0.88 5.06 -5.39
C TRP A 106 0.12 4.14 -4.67
N GLU A 107 1.27 4.67 -4.28
CA GLU A 107 2.26 3.92 -3.52
C GLU A 107 1.65 3.43 -2.21
N TYR A 108 1.00 4.31 -1.43
CA TYR A 108 0.37 3.96 -0.17
C TYR A 108 -0.80 2.97 -0.35
N ALA A 109 -1.59 3.11 -1.40
CA ALA A 109 -2.67 2.17 -1.67
C ALA A 109 -2.16 0.72 -1.76
N PHE A 110 -1.01 0.48 -2.36
CA PHE A 110 -0.41 -0.85 -2.42
C PHE A 110 0.40 -1.20 -1.18
N SER A 111 1.37 -0.37 -0.81
CA SER A 111 2.33 -0.69 0.25
C SER A 111 1.68 -0.80 1.62
N SER A 112 0.83 0.16 2.01
CA SER A 112 0.16 0.12 3.30
C SER A 112 -0.89 -0.99 3.37
N SER A 113 -1.56 -1.32 2.26
CA SER A 113 -2.52 -2.43 2.23
C SER A 113 -1.83 -3.79 2.41
N LEU A 114 -0.69 -3.99 1.77
CA LEU A 114 0.13 -5.18 2.01
C LEU A 114 0.63 -5.25 3.45
N MET A 115 1.11 -4.14 3.99
CA MET A 115 1.57 -4.07 5.39
C MET A 115 0.45 -4.41 6.37
N LEU A 116 -0.76 -3.85 6.16
CA LEU A 116 -1.91 -4.11 7.01
C LEU A 116 -2.32 -5.59 6.96
N VAL A 117 -2.35 -6.19 5.77
CA VAL A 117 -2.61 -7.63 5.60
C VAL A 117 -1.62 -8.47 6.41
N VAL A 118 -0.31 -8.18 6.33
CA VAL A 118 0.71 -8.90 7.13
C VAL A 118 0.42 -8.81 8.61
N LEU A 119 0.19 -7.59 9.12
CA LEU A 119 -0.06 -7.36 10.54
C LEU A 119 -1.28 -8.15 11.04
N LEU A 120 -2.35 -8.18 10.25
CA LEU A 120 -3.57 -8.88 10.61
C LEU A 120 -3.43 -10.41 10.48
N MET A 121 -2.71 -10.91 9.47
CA MET A 121 -2.39 -12.33 9.36
C MET A 121 -1.53 -12.81 10.53
N LEU A 122 -0.55 -12.02 10.97
CA LEU A 122 0.23 -12.30 12.18
C LEU A 122 -0.64 -12.26 13.44
N GLY A 123 -1.72 -11.47 13.45
CA GLY A 123 -2.74 -11.45 14.49
C GLY A 123 -3.74 -12.61 14.43
N GLY A 124 -3.59 -13.54 13.46
CA GLY A 124 -4.46 -14.72 13.30
C GLY A 124 -5.63 -14.55 12.33
N LEU A 125 -5.71 -13.43 11.60
CA LEU A 125 -6.74 -13.19 10.59
C LEU A 125 -6.28 -13.77 9.24
N ILE A 126 -6.57 -15.06 9.05
CA ILE A 126 -6.02 -15.88 7.94
C ILE A 126 -7.08 -16.33 6.92
N GLU A 127 -8.31 -15.94 7.10
CA GLU A 127 -9.41 -16.28 6.20
C GLU A 127 -9.33 -15.40 4.94
N LEU A 128 -9.33 -16.04 3.75
CA LEU A 128 -9.06 -15.40 2.46
C LEU A 128 -9.97 -14.21 2.18
N SER A 129 -11.27 -14.33 2.42
CA SER A 129 -12.22 -13.25 2.15
C SER A 129 -11.93 -12.03 3.02
N SER A 130 -11.61 -12.24 4.29
CA SER A 130 -11.24 -11.18 5.21
C SER A 130 -9.95 -10.47 4.79
N VAL A 131 -8.93 -11.24 4.41
CA VAL A 131 -7.64 -10.70 3.91
C VAL A 131 -7.86 -9.85 2.66
N VAL A 132 -8.67 -10.33 1.71
CA VAL A 132 -9.00 -9.61 0.48
C VAL A 132 -9.78 -8.33 0.77
N PHE A 133 -10.81 -8.40 1.63
CA PHE A 133 -11.60 -7.23 2.00
C PHE A 133 -10.76 -6.15 2.68
N ILE A 134 -9.90 -6.53 3.61
CA ILE A 134 -9.02 -5.58 4.32
C ILE A 134 -8.05 -4.91 3.36
N PHE A 135 -7.45 -5.69 2.46
CA PHE A 135 -6.58 -5.12 1.44
C PHE A 135 -7.32 -4.03 0.64
N PHE A 136 -8.50 -4.35 0.10
CA PHE A 136 -9.23 -3.41 -0.73
C PHE A 136 -9.84 -2.25 0.05
N LEU A 137 -10.27 -2.43 1.30
CA LEU A 137 -10.75 -1.33 2.14
C LEU A 137 -9.64 -0.30 2.38
N ASN A 138 -8.45 -0.75 2.79
CA ASN A 138 -7.32 0.15 2.99
C ASN A 138 -6.83 0.76 1.67
N PHE A 139 -6.88 0.00 0.57
CA PHE A 139 -6.55 0.50 -0.77
C PHE A 139 -7.49 1.64 -1.17
N ILE A 140 -8.81 1.45 -1.02
CA ILE A 140 -9.83 2.47 -1.33
C ILE A 140 -9.67 3.68 -0.40
N MET A 141 -9.42 3.48 0.90
CA MET A 141 -9.15 4.57 1.85
C MET A 141 -8.05 5.50 1.33
N ASN A 142 -6.93 4.94 0.87
CA ASN A 142 -5.83 5.72 0.30
C ASN A 142 -6.24 6.44 -1.01
N LEU A 143 -7.01 5.78 -1.87
CA LEU A 143 -7.50 6.41 -3.10
C LEU A 143 -8.52 7.53 -2.83
N MET A 144 -9.27 7.47 -1.72
CA MET A 144 -10.11 8.58 -1.29
C MET A 144 -9.29 9.82 -0.94
N GLY A 145 -8.08 9.66 -0.41
CA GLY A 145 -7.12 10.76 -0.23
C GLY A 145 -6.72 11.41 -1.57
N LEU A 146 -6.42 10.59 -2.59
CA LEU A 146 -6.16 11.09 -3.94
C LEU A 146 -7.37 11.80 -4.53
N MET A 147 -8.56 11.24 -4.32
CA MET A 147 -9.80 11.81 -4.79
C MET A 147 -10.06 13.18 -4.13
N MET A 148 -9.80 13.31 -2.82
CA MET A 148 -9.91 14.58 -2.11
C MET A 148 -8.97 15.64 -2.69
N GLU A 149 -7.70 15.31 -2.90
CA GLU A 149 -6.74 16.25 -3.49
C GLU A 149 -7.17 16.71 -4.88
N LYS A 150 -7.61 15.78 -5.76
CA LYS A 150 -8.08 16.11 -7.11
C LYS A 150 -9.40 16.87 -7.13
N TYR A 151 -10.36 16.46 -6.30
CA TYR A 151 -11.67 17.11 -6.26
C TYR A 151 -11.54 18.57 -5.82
N ASN A 152 -10.71 18.83 -4.81
CA ASN A 152 -10.48 20.20 -4.31
C ASN A 152 -9.73 21.12 -5.30
N GLN A 153 -9.18 20.58 -6.40
CA GLN A 153 -8.70 21.42 -7.51
C GLN A 153 -9.84 21.99 -8.37
N LEU A 154 -11.03 21.41 -8.29
CA LEU A 154 -12.19 21.76 -9.13
C LEU A 154 -13.18 22.66 -8.39
N THR A 155 -12.94 22.96 -7.11
CA THR A 155 -13.88 23.70 -6.25
C THR A 155 -13.19 24.80 -5.50
N ASP A 156 -13.89 25.94 -5.30
CA ASP A 156 -13.37 27.09 -4.54
C ASP A 156 -13.35 26.83 -3.03
N LYS A 157 -14.15 25.86 -2.57
CA LYS A 157 -14.24 25.49 -1.14
C LYS A 157 -13.72 24.08 -0.93
N THR A 158 -12.85 23.92 0.06
CA THR A 158 -12.33 22.61 0.44
C THR A 158 -13.46 21.67 0.90
N SER A 159 -13.59 20.55 0.22
CA SER A 159 -14.52 19.47 0.60
C SER A 159 -13.76 18.34 1.30
N TRP A 160 -14.20 18.00 2.50
CA TRP A 160 -13.68 16.88 3.27
C TRP A 160 -14.46 15.57 3.03
N LEU A 161 -15.46 15.60 2.15
CA LEU A 161 -16.33 14.44 1.91
C LEU A 161 -15.56 13.18 1.47
N PRO A 162 -14.65 13.23 0.48
CA PRO A 162 -13.89 12.03 0.11
C PRO A 162 -13.01 11.51 1.25
N PHE A 163 -12.38 12.41 2.02
CA PHE A 163 -11.59 12.02 3.19
C PHE A 163 -12.44 11.29 4.24
N ASN A 164 -13.61 11.82 4.59
CA ASN A 164 -14.50 11.23 5.58
C ASN A 164 -15.00 9.84 5.12
N ILE A 165 -15.30 9.66 3.82
CA ILE A 165 -15.65 8.35 3.26
C ILE A 165 -14.45 7.39 3.39
N GLY A 166 -13.23 7.85 3.11
CA GLY A 166 -12.02 7.05 3.28
C GLY A 166 -11.82 6.60 4.72
N VAL A 167 -11.98 7.49 5.70
CA VAL A 167 -11.89 7.16 7.13
C VAL A 167 -12.91 6.12 7.58
N LEU A 168 -14.11 6.09 6.98
CA LEU A 168 -15.11 5.07 7.28
C LEU A 168 -14.78 3.70 6.66
N ALA A 169 -13.97 3.68 5.60
CA ALA A 169 -13.57 2.44 4.92
C ALA A 169 -12.35 1.76 5.58
N GLY A 170 -11.47 2.51 6.22
CA GLY A 170 -10.25 2.04 6.89
C GLY A 170 -10.31 2.19 8.39
#